data_9d777a9c5de7622328131df7c46058b0
#
_entry.id   9d777a9c5de7622328131df7c46058b0
#
_cell.length_a   1.000
_cell.length_b   1.000
_cell.length_c   1.000
_cell.angle_alpha   90.00
_cell.angle_beta   90.00
_cell.angle_gamma   90.00
#
_symmetry.space_group_name_H-M   'P 1'
#
loop_
_entity.id
_entity.type
_entity.pdbx_description
1 polymer ?
#
loop_
_entity_poly.entity_id
_entity_poly.type
_entity_poly.pdbx_seq_one_letter_code
_entity_poly.pdbx_strand_id
1 'polypeptide(L)' 'MSSHVKLIFDRKKRATDEKEGNIEVSVSIGGGRSYFNTGVKLLPYQWQH' A
#
# COMPACT_ATOMS: atom_id res chain seq x y z
N MET A 1 18.43 -15.95 0.70
CA MET A 1 17.22 -15.36 0.10
C MET A 1 16.65 -14.31 1.01
N SER A 2 16.32 -13.20 0.47
CA SER A 2 15.73 -12.14 1.24
C SER A 2 14.29 -11.92 0.81
N SER A 3 13.42 -11.69 1.78
CA SER A 3 12.05 -11.30 1.51
C SER A 3 11.84 -9.91 2.09
N HIS A 4 11.02 -9.13 1.41
CA HIS A 4 10.73 -7.77 1.84
C HIS A 4 9.23 -7.60 1.96
N VAL A 5 8.82 -6.98 3.06
CA VAL A 5 7.42 -6.63 3.29
C VAL A 5 7.36 -5.12 3.44
N LYS A 6 6.46 -4.49 2.70
CA LYS A 6 6.38 -3.04 2.68
C LYS A 6 4.92 -2.62 2.61
N LEU A 7 4.57 -1.57 3.34
CA LEU A 7 3.24 -0.98 3.22
C LEU A 7 3.26 0.09 2.14
N ILE A 8 2.22 0.07 1.31
CA ILE A 8 2.08 1.02 0.22
C ILE A 8 0.71 1.68 0.34
N PHE A 9 0.70 3.02 0.31
CA PHE A 9 -0.53 3.78 0.33
C PHE A 9 -0.90 4.17 -1.09
N ASP A 10 -2.18 3.90 -1.43
CA ASP A 10 -2.77 4.35 -2.68
C ASP A 10 -1.91 4.04 -3.91
N ARG A 11 -1.58 2.78 -4.07
CA ARG A 11 -0.73 2.33 -5.17
C ARG A 11 -1.28 2.74 -6.54
N LYS A 12 -2.59 2.82 -6.67
CA LYS A 12 -3.23 3.19 -7.91
C LYS A 12 -3.47 4.69 -8.05
N LYS A 13 -3.07 5.46 -7.04
CA LYS A 13 -3.13 6.93 -7.05
C LYS A 13 -4.54 7.46 -7.31
N ARG A 14 -5.51 6.87 -6.64
CA ARG A 14 -6.91 7.28 -6.77
C ARG A 14 -7.39 8.13 -5.61
N ALA A 15 -6.59 8.27 -4.58
CA ALA A 15 -6.98 9.05 -3.40
C ALA A 15 -6.94 10.53 -3.70
N THR A 16 -7.89 11.27 -3.12
CA THR A 16 -7.95 12.72 -3.21
C THR A 16 -8.19 13.27 -1.83
N ASP A 17 -8.29 14.60 -1.70
CA ASP A 17 -8.56 15.23 -0.42
C ASP A 17 -9.88 14.75 0.20
N GLU A 18 -10.80 14.27 -0.62
CA GLU A 18 -12.11 13.81 -0.18
C GLU A 18 -12.30 12.31 -0.34
N LYS A 19 -11.33 11.62 -0.94
CA LYS A 19 -11.45 10.21 -1.24
C LYS A 19 -10.28 9.45 -0.66
N GLU A 20 -10.59 8.41 0.10
CA GLU A 20 -9.59 7.59 0.74
C GLU A 20 -8.87 6.68 -0.24
N GLY A 21 -7.60 6.42 0.03
CA GLY A 21 -6.83 5.44 -0.70
C GLY A 21 -6.68 4.17 0.12
N ASN A 22 -6.41 3.07 -0.56
CA ASN A 22 -6.22 1.77 0.07
C ASN A 22 -4.77 1.61 0.53
N ILE A 23 -4.60 0.93 1.65
CA ILE A 23 -3.27 0.51 2.10
C ILE A 23 -3.08 -0.94 1.71
N GLU A 24 -2.01 -1.21 1.01
CA GLU A 24 -1.68 -2.56 0.56
C GLU A 24 -0.34 -2.99 1.13
N VAL A 25 -0.19 -4.30 1.27
CA VAL A 25 1.08 -4.90 1.67
C VAL A 25 1.74 -5.46 0.42
N SER A 26 2.98 -5.05 0.19
CA SER A 26 3.79 -5.59 -0.89
C SER A 26 4.73 -6.63 -0.29
N VAL A 27 4.70 -7.82 -0.85
CA VAL A 27 5.60 -8.90 -0.44
C VAL A 27 6.44 -9.29 -1.64
N SER A 28 7.76 -9.25 -1.46
CA SER A 28 8.71 -9.60 -2.51
C SER A 28 9.53 -10.80 -2.05
N ILE A 29 9.43 -11.90 -2.79
CA ILE A 29 10.15 -13.13 -2.47
C ILE A 29 10.75 -13.70 -3.76
N GLY A 30 12.04 -13.88 -3.75
CA GLY A 30 12.75 -14.60 -4.80
C GLY A 30 12.51 -14.09 -6.22
N GLY A 31 12.33 -12.82 -6.41
CA GLY A 31 12.11 -12.23 -7.72
C GLY A 31 10.64 -12.06 -8.09
N GLY A 32 9.71 -12.56 -7.27
CA GLY A 32 8.30 -12.32 -7.45
C GLY A 32 7.80 -11.25 -6.51
N ARG A 33 6.70 -10.63 -6.85
CA ARG A 33 6.09 -9.61 -5.99
C ARG A 33 4.58 -9.79 -5.97
N SER A 34 4.00 -9.70 -4.78
CA SER A 34 2.57 -9.80 -4.60
C SER A 34 2.07 -8.61 -3.78
N TYR A 35 0.83 -8.24 -4.03
CA TYR A 35 0.18 -7.15 -3.32
C TYR A 35 -1.09 -7.66 -2.67
N PHE A 36 -1.27 -7.29 -1.41
CA PHE A 36 -2.46 -7.69 -0.65
C PHE A 36 -3.11 -6.45 -0.06
N ASN A 37 -4.42 -6.34 -0.24
CA ASN A 37 -5.17 -5.23 0.35
C ASN A 37 -5.40 -5.53 1.82
N THR A 38 -5.02 -4.60 2.70
CA THR A 38 -5.18 -4.79 4.14
C THR A 38 -6.61 -4.53 4.61
N GLY A 39 -7.43 -3.93 3.76
CA GLY A 39 -8.77 -3.49 4.16
C GLY A 39 -8.79 -2.15 4.86
N VAL A 40 -7.65 -1.52 5.03
CA VAL A 40 -7.57 -0.21 5.66
C VAL A 40 -7.54 0.87 4.60
N LYS A 41 -8.30 1.93 4.83
CA LYS A 41 -8.35 3.08 3.93
C LYS A 41 -8.05 4.34 4.70
N LEU A 42 -7.28 5.24 4.10
CA LEU A 42 -6.91 6.52 4.70
C LEU A 42 -6.99 7.62 3.67
N LEU A 43 -7.24 8.83 4.15
CA LEU A 43 -7.06 10.01 3.32
C LEU A 43 -5.57 10.31 3.21
N PRO A 44 -5.14 10.98 2.12
CA PRO A 44 -3.71 11.25 1.93
C PRO A 44 -3.03 11.95 3.10
N TYR A 45 -3.72 12.87 3.75
CA TYR A 45 -3.11 13.60 4.88
C TYR A 45 -2.97 12.73 6.12
N GLN A 46 -3.69 11.60 6.18
CA GLN A 46 -3.59 10.68 7.30
C GLN A 46 -2.41 9.72 7.13
N TRP A 47 -1.89 9.63 5.93
CA TRP A 47 -0.72 8.82 5.63
C TRP A 47 0.51 9.69 5.68
N GLN A 48 1.20 9.70 6.80
CA GLN A 48 2.39 10.52 6.98
C GLN A 48 3.58 9.65 7.32
N HIS A 49 4.69 10.01 6.74
CA HIS A 49 5.97 9.38 7.01
C HIS A 49 6.90 10.35 7.68
#